data_1f39a84c2687bb743a96c79b302dcfad
#
_entry.id   1f39a84c2687bb743a96c79b302dcfad
#
_cell.length_a   1.000
_cell.length_b   1.000
_cell.length_c   1.000
_cell.angle_alpha   90.00
_cell.angle_beta   90.00
_cell.angle_gamma   90.00
#
_symmetry.space_group_name_H-M   'P 1'
#
loop_
_entity.id
_entity.type
_entity.pdbx_description
1 polymer ?
#
loop_
_entity_poly.entity_id
_entity_poly.type
_entity_poly.pdbx_seq_one_letter_code
_entity_poly.pdbx_strand_id
1 'polypeptide(L)'
;PATLNALAKGKGTMVANGVDRYQLTGVLVILKENGDAQVTLYSDIQFFAHGRWSRSKDPKVINLKLSGQVVDDKSSVKGKLTMREDGKSIASLTAQGRGISGTKYEVSFVADDKDSAPR
;
A
#
# COMPACT_ATOMS: atom_id res chain seq x y z
N PRO A 1 5.55 17.07 -7.97
CA PRO A 1 4.10 16.90 -7.81
C PRO A 1 3.70 15.43 -7.76
N ALA A 2 2.58 15.16 -7.12
CA ALA A 2 2.07 13.80 -7.00
C ALA A 2 1.29 13.41 -8.27
N THR A 3 1.57 12.21 -8.79
CA THR A 3 0.80 11.61 -9.86
C THR A 3 -0.51 11.03 -9.31
N LEU A 4 -0.47 10.52 -8.10
CA LEU A 4 -1.64 10.01 -7.40
C LEU A 4 -1.53 10.41 -5.93
N ASN A 5 -2.65 10.83 -5.35
CA ASN A 5 -2.78 11.07 -3.92
C ASN A 5 -4.20 10.63 -3.57
N ALA A 6 -4.32 9.41 -3.08
CA ALA A 6 -5.63 8.79 -2.86
C ALA A 6 -5.72 8.21 -1.47
N LEU A 7 -6.82 8.52 -0.80
CA LEU A 7 -7.19 7.95 0.48
C LEU A 7 -8.39 7.05 0.27
N ALA A 8 -8.33 5.84 0.78
CA ALA A 8 -9.44 4.90 0.70
C ALA A 8 -9.77 4.37 2.09
N LYS A 9 -11.05 4.33 2.41
CA LYS A 9 -11.55 3.62 3.57
C LYS A 9 -12.01 2.24 3.14
N GLY A 10 -11.91 1.29 4.04
CA GLY A 10 -12.29 -0.08 3.71
C GLY A 10 -11.95 -1.04 4.80
N LYS A 11 -11.70 -2.28 4.42
CA LYS A 11 -11.40 -3.37 5.35
C LYS A 11 -10.21 -4.15 4.86
N GLY A 12 -9.39 -4.56 5.80
CA GLY A 12 -8.25 -5.39 5.48
C GLY A 12 -7.50 -5.81 6.71
N THR A 13 -6.41 -6.51 6.48
CA THR A 13 -5.55 -6.97 7.56
C THR A 13 -4.08 -6.81 7.17
N MET A 14 -3.26 -6.57 8.16
CA MET A 14 -1.81 -6.73 8.07
C MET A 14 -1.41 -7.78 9.08
N VAL A 15 -0.68 -8.79 8.62
CA VAL A 15 -0.22 -9.89 9.47
C VAL A 15 1.31 -9.88 9.49
N ALA A 16 1.87 -9.89 10.68
CA ALA A 16 3.32 -9.94 10.88
C ALA A 16 3.71 -11.32 11.42
N ASN A 17 4.57 -12.02 10.70
CA ASN A 17 5.05 -13.38 11.03
C ASN A 17 3.93 -14.40 11.28
N GLY A 18 2.75 -14.18 10.69
CA GLY A 18 1.62 -15.07 10.85
C GLY A 18 0.95 -15.01 12.23
N VAL A 19 1.43 -14.15 13.12
CA VAL A 19 0.97 -14.10 14.52
C VAL A 19 0.28 -12.77 14.84
N ASP A 20 0.98 -11.66 14.65
CA ASP A 20 0.45 -10.34 14.97
C ASP A 20 -0.47 -9.88 13.83
N ARG A 21 -1.70 -9.57 14.17
CA ARG A 21 -2.72 -9.24 13.20
C ARG A 21 -3.33 -7.87 13.51
N TYR A 22 -3.36 -7.02 12.52
CA TYR A 22 -3.88 -5.66 12.64
C TYR A 22 -5.03 -5.47 11.66
N GLN A 23 -6.15 -4.92 12.14
CA GLN A 23 -7.30 -4.63 11.30
C GLN A 23 -7.09 -3.27 10.66
N LEU A 24 -7.09 -3.23 9.34
CA LEU A 24 -6.92 -2.00 8.59
C LEU A 24 -8.27 -1.37 8.32
N THR A 25 -8.34 -0.05 8.48
CA THR A 25 -9.56 0.72 8.24
C THR A 25 -9.41 1.67 7.06
N GLY A 26 -8.19 1.89 6.60
CA GLY A 26 -7.94 2.77 5.47
C GLY A 26 -6.50 2.69 5.00
N VAL A 27 -6.28 3.23 3.81
CA VAL A 27 -4.93 3.39 3.26
C VAL A 27 -4.83 4.74 2.56
N LEU A 28 -3.66 5.32 2.63
CA LEU A 28 -3.31 6.52 1.87
C LEU A 28 -2.12 6.17 0.97
N VAL A 29 -2.24 6.42 -0.31
CA VAL A 29 -1.17 6.15 -1.27
C VAL A 29 -0.83 7.43 -1.99
N ILE A 30 0.45 7.78 -1.98
CA ILE A 30 0.99 8.92 -2.70
C ILE A 30 2.05 8.42 -3.67
N LEU A 31 1.83 8.64 -4.95
CA LEU A 31 2.77 8.26 -6.01
C LEU A 31 3.28 9.52 -6.67
N LYS A 32 4.60 9.66 -6.74
CA LYS A 32 5.24 10.85 -7.31
C LYS A 32 5.78 10.56 -8.71
N GLU A 33 5.86 11.59 -9.52
CA GLU A 33 6.35 11.47 -10.91
C GLU A 33 7.74 10.88 -11.01
N ASN A 34 8.58 11.13 -10.00
CA ASN A 34 9.95 10.60 -9.99
C ASN A 34 10.03 9.11 -9.66
N GLY A 35 8.89 8.46 -9.44
CA GLY A 35 8.85 7.04 -9.11
C GLY A 35 8.80 6.72 -7.63
N ASP A 36 8.83 7.74 -6.76
CA ASP A 36 8.72 7.51 -5.32
C ASP A 36 7.29 7.18 -4.94
N ALA A 37 7.13 6.29 -3.96
CA ALA A 37 5.84 5.90 -3.43
C ALA A 37 5.84 6.00 -1.91
N GLN A 38 4.70 6.42 -1.36
CA GLN A 38 4.45 6.44 0.07
C GLN A 38 3.12 5.78 0.32
N VAL A 39 3.08 4.87 1.28
CA VAL A 39 1.87 4.16 1.68
C VAL A 39 1.70 4.28 3.18
N THR A 40 0.53 4.70 3.62
CA THR A 40 0.17 4.71 5.02
C THR A 40 -1.00 3.76 5.21
N LEU A 41 -0.85 2.82 6.15
CA LEU A 41 -1.91 1.90 6.54
C LEU A 41 -2.48 2.36 7.86
N TYR A 42 -3.80 2.52 7.92
CA TYR A 42 -4.49 2.98 9.12
C TYR A 42 -5.13 1.81 9.86
N SER A 43 -4.84 1.76 11.13
CA SER A 43 -5.41 0.82 12.08
C SER A 43 -5.51 1.58 13.41
N ASP A 44 -5.49 0.88 14.55
CA ASP A 44 -5.35 1.55 15.85
C ASP A 44 -4.04 2.34 15.93
N ILE A 45 -3.03 1.87 15.22
CA ILE A 45 -1.79 2.61 15.00
C ILE A 45 -1.58 2.79 13.50
N GLN A 46 -0.69 3.69 13.12
CA GLN A 46 -0.39 3.95 11.73
C GLN A 46 0.91 3.26 11.33
N PHE A 47 0.91 2.65 10.15
CA PHE A 47 2.09 2.04 9.57
C PHE A 47 2.48 2.80 8.32
N PHE A 48 3.74 3.15 8.23
CA PHE A 48 4.27 3.90 7.10
C PHE A 48 5.24 3.04 6.31
N ALA A 49 5.12 3.09 5.00
CA ALA A 49 6.10 2.47 4.11
C ALA A 49 6.37 3.43 2.96
N HIS A 50 7.57 3.38 2.44
CA HIS A 50 7.92 4.16 1.26
C HIS A 50 8.85 3.35 0.37
N GLY A 51 8.93 3.73 -0.89
CA GLY A 51 9.73 3.02 -1.85
C GLY A 51 9.50 3.54 -3.24
N ARG A 52 9.34 2.61 -4.19
CA ARG A 52 9.22 2.95 -5.60
C ARG A 52 7.97 2.31 -6.19
N TRP A 53 7.44 2.93 -7.23
CA TRP A 53 6.30 2.39 -7.96
C TRP A 53 6.61 2.33 -9.45
N SER A 54 5.93 1.42 -10.13
CA SER A 54 5.98 1.31 -11.58
C SER A 54 4.64 0.81 -12.09
N ARG A 55 4.38 1.10 -13.35
CA ARG A 55 3.15 0.61 -13.99
C ARG A 55 3.34 -0.83 -14.42
N SER A 56 2.28 -1.62 -14.24
CA SER A 56 2.26 -2.99 -14.75
C SER A 56 1.72 -3.02 -16.19
N LYS A 57 1.61 -4.21 -16.76
CA LYS A 57 0.99 -4.38 -18.07
C LYS A 57 -0.49 -4.04 -18.05
N ASP A 58 -1.14 -4.25 -16.92
CA ASP A 58 -2.54 -3.89 -16.72
C ASP A 58 -2.58 -2.43 -16.27
N PRO A 59 -3.26 -1.53 -16.99
CA PRO A 59 -3.29 -0.11 -16.64
C PRO A 59 -3.94 0.17 -15.29
N LYS A 60 -4.72 -0.77 -14.75
CA LYS A 60 -5.34 -0.60 -13.43
C LYS A 60 -4.45 -1.04 -12.30
N VAL A 61 -3.34 -1.70 -12.58
CA VAL A 61 -2.46 -2.26 -11.55
C VAL A 61 -1.15 -1.51 -11.52
N ILE A 62 -0.76 -1.11 -10.32
CA ILE A 62 0.50 -0.43 -10.06
C ILE A 62 1.34 -1.34 -9.17
N ASN A 63 2.57 -1.59 -9.58
CA ASN A 63 3.51 -2.38 -8.80
C ASN A 63 4.23 -1.48 -7.80
N LEU A 64 4.35 -1.96 -6.57
CA LEU A 64 5.02 -1.26 -5.49
C LEU A 64 6.18 -2.10 -4.96
N LYS A 65 7.29 -1.44 -4.69
CA LYS A 65 8.40 -2.05 -3.95
C LYS A 65 8.67 -1.16 -2.76
N LEU A 66 8.34 -1.66 -1.58
CA LEU A 66 8.29 -0.85 -0.37
C LEU A 66 9.30 -1.34 0.65
N SER A 67 9.72 -0.43 1.49
CA SER A 67 10.44 -0.70 2.73
C SER A 67 9.68 -0.02 3.87
N GLY A 68 10.06 -0.30 5.11
CA GLY A 68 9.42 0.33 6.25
C GLY A 68 9.89 1.75 6.49
N GLN A 69 9.71 2.22 7.71
CA GLN A 69 10.11 3.56 8.11
C GLN A 69 11.61 3.81 7.94
N VAL A 70 12.40 2.76 8.16
CA VAL A 70 13.85 2.84 7.96
C VAL A 70 14.16 2.20 6.62
N VAL A 71 14.74 2.97 5.73
CA VAL A 71 15.13 2.46 4.42
C VAL A 71 16.30 1.50 4.61
N ASP A 72 16.11 0.28 4.17
CA ASP A 72 17.13 -0.77 4.25
C ASP A 72 17.05 -1.60 2.98
N ASP A 73 18.18 -1.75 2.31
CA ASP A 73 18.27 -2.52 1.07
C ASP A 73 17.90 -3.99 1.27
N LYS A 74 17.97 -4.48 2.51
CA LYS A 74 17.62 -5.86 2.83
C LYS A 74 16.14 -6.09 3.03
N SER A 75 15.37 -5.03 3.27
CA SER A 75 13.93 -5.16 3.41
C SER A 75 13.26 -4.93 2.05
N SER A 76 12.34 -5.79 1.72
CA SER A 76 11.60 -5.65 0.47
C SER A 76 10.20 -6.23 0.62
N VAL A 77 9.22 -5.37 0.51
CA VAL A 77 7.81 -5.75 0.48
C VAL A 77 7.29 -5.39 -0.90
N LYS A 78 6.84 -6.39 -1.63
CA LYS A 78 6.27 -6.19 -2.96
C LYS A 78 4.77 -6.07 -2.85
N GLY A 79 4.22 -5.04 -3.44
CA GLY A 79 2.80 -4.79 -3.40
C GLY A 79 2.20 -4.57 -4.76
N LYS A 80 0.88 -4.73 -4.81
CA LYS A 80 0.08 -4.40 -5.98
C LYS A 80 -1.07 -3.53 -5.54
N LEU A 81 -1.16 -2.37 -6.16
CA LEU A 81 -2.25 -1.44 -5.96
C LEU A 81 -3.16 -1.55 -7.17
N THR A 82 -4.41 -1.94 -6.95
CA THR A 82 -5.39 -2.00 -8.01
C THR A 82 -6.27 -0.77 -7.94
N MET A 83 -6.38 -0.08 -9.07
CA MET A 83 -7.17 1.14 -9.17
C MET A 83 -8.55 0.82 -9.73
N ARG A 84 -9.51 1.69 -9.43
CA ARG A 84 -10.82 1.64 -10.07
C ARG A 84 -10.72 2.17 -11.51
N GLU A 85 -11.80 2.05 -12.25
CA GLU A 85 -11.83 2.44 -13.67
C GLU A 85 -11.52 3.93 -13.89
N ASP A 86 -11.78 4.77 -12.88
CA ASP A 86 -11.47 6.20 -12.99
C ASP A 86 -9.97 6.51 -12.96
N GLY A 87 -9.15 5.52 -12.60
CA GLY A 87 -7.71 5.69 -12.51
C GLY A 87 -7.25 6.59 -11.35
N LYS A 88 -8.15 7.00 -10.47
CA LYS A 88 -7.87 7.93 -9.38
C LYS A 88 -8.21 7.37 -8.02
N SER A 89 -9.06 6.36 -7.96
CA SER A 89 -9.53 5.76 -6.72
C SER A 89 -8.95 4.38 -6.55
N ILE A 90 -8.67 4.01 -5.31
CA ILE A 90 -8.10 2.71 -4.96
C ILE A 90 -9.22 1.69 -4.86
N ALA A 91 -9.06 0.54 -5.51
CA ALA A 91 -9.96 -0.60 -5.34
C ALA A 91 -9.41 -1.56 -4.27
N SER A 92 -8.14 -1.90 -4.34
CA SER A 92 -7.54 -2.81 -3.38
C SER A 92 -6.03 -2.62 -3.32
N LEU A 93 -5.45 -3.10 -2.23
CA LEU A 93 -4.00 -3.11 -2.04
C LEU A 93 -3.62 -4.45 -1.43
N THR A 94 -2.65 -5.12 -2.04
CA THR A 94 -2.06 -6.32 -1.46
C THR A 94 -0.55 -6.14 -1.44
N ALA A 95 0.10 -6.69 -0.41
CA ALA A 95 1.55 -6.62 -0.30
C ALA A 95 2.05 -7.79 0.52
N GLN A 96 3.25 -8.23 0.22
CA GLN A 96 3.91 -9.28 0.98
C GLN A 96 5.41 -9.15 0.84
N GLY A 97 6.13 -9.57 1.87
CA GLY A 97 7.58 -9.52 1.86
C GLY A 97 8.15 -9.53 3.27
N ARG A 98 9.43 -9.26 3.37
CA ARG A 98 10.14 -9.26 4.65
C ARG A 98 10.70 -7.89 4.96
N GLY A 99 10.58 -7.49 6.21
CA GLY A 99 11.18 -6.27 6.73
C GLY A 99 12.62 -6.49 7.18
N ILE A 100 13.18 -5.45 7.80
CA ILE A 100 14.60 -5.39 8.22
C ILE A 100 15.00 -6.55 9.13
N SER A 101 14.13 -6.89 10.08
CA SER A 101 14.42 -7.94 11.05
C SER A 101 14.07 -9.35 10.55
N GLY A 102 13.74 -9.49 9.27
CA GLY A 102 13.27 -10.75 8.72
C GLY A 102 11.80 -11.02 8.99
N THR A 103 11.09 -10.09 9.61
CA THR A 103 9.65 -10.22 9.84
C THR A 103 8.90 -10.30 8.53
N LYS A 104 8.10 -11.34 8.38
CA LYS A 104 7.27 -11.52 7.19
C LYS A 104 5.97 -10.74 7.34
N TYR A 105 5.68 -9.89 6.38
CA TYR A 105 4.45 -9.09 6.36
C TYR A 105 3.54 -9.55 5.23
N GLU A 106 2.25 -9.61 5.52
CA GLU A 106 1.21 -9.87 4.54
C GLU A 106 0.11 -8.82 4.74
N VAL A 107 -0.21 -8.10 3.68
CA VAL A 107 -1.20 -7.02 3.70
C VAL A 107 -2.28 -7.33 2.66
N SER A 108 -3.52 -7.20 3.07
CA SER A 108 -4.66 -7.32 2.17
C SER A 108 -5.69 -6.27 2.57
N PHE A 109 -6.09 -5.45 1.62
CA PHE A 109 -7.05 -4.37 1.86
C PHE A 109 -7.96 -4.22 0.66
N VAL A 110 -9.25 -4.06 0.93
CA VAL A 110 -10.27 -3.80 -0.09
C VAL A 110 -11.02 -2.53 0.31
N ALA A 111 -11.08 -1.59 -0.62
CA ALA A 111 -11.74 -0.32 -0.39
C ALA A 111 -13.27 -0.45 -0.45
N ASP A 112 -13.96 0.32 0.37
CA ASP A 112 -15.41 0.43 0.32
C ASP A 112 -15.82 1.22 -0.92
N ASP A 113 -16.90 0.82 -1.57
CA ASP A 113 -17.34 1.46 -2.81
C ASP A 113 -17.65 2.94 -2.64
N LYS A 114 -18.19 3.32 -1.48
CA LYS A 114 -18.64 4.69 -1.24
C LYS A 114 -17.54 5.64 -0.81
N ASP A 115 -16.45 5.12 -0.26
CA ASP A 115 -15.45 5.93 0.43
C ASP A 115 -14.09 5.95 -0.27
N SER A 116 -14.00 5.45 -1.49
CA SER A 116 -12.74 5.34 -2.21
C SER A 116 -12.51 6.48 -3.19
N ALA A 117 -13.22 7.58 -3.05
CA ALA A 117 -13.04 8.73 -3.92
C ALA A 117 -11.72 9.46 -3.61
N PRO A 118 -11.08 10.08 -4.60
CA PRO A 118 -9.90 10.92 -4.39
C PRO A 118 -10.21 12.09 -3.47
N ARG A 119 -9.22 12.51 -2.72
CA ARG A 119 -9.34 13.67 -1.83
C ARG A 119 -8.42 14.79 -2.26
#